data_28917c8a25ad5f6f19c6fdfa5ec7d755
#
_entry.id   28917c8a25ad5f6f19c6fdfa5ec7d755
#
_cell.length_a   1.000
_cell.length_b   1.000
_cell.length_c   1.000
_cell.angle_alpha   90.00
_cell.angle_beta   90.00
_cell.angle_gamma   90.00
#
_symmetry.space_group_name_H-M   'P 1'
#
loop_
_entity.id
_entity.type
_entity.pdbx_description
1 polymer ?
#
loop_
_entity_poly.entity_id
_entity_poly.type
_entity_poly.pdbx_seq_one_letter_code
_entity_poly.pdbx_strand_id
1 'polypeptide(L)'
;MAKCYEMTLVDRQRIARDTMAFWFEADGASFEFRAGQHADFVFTRPCMVGESHNSRTFSLASFPRDKEPVMIATRMRKTAFKSALKVADRGTKFIVSRPRGSFTLHRDITRPAVFLAGGIGIAPIRSILQQAAQEHLPHKLYLFYSNREVNDAAFMEEFETMTAQNPNFTLIPTITGHRIMAWPYEKRSHQ
;
A
#
# COMPACT_ATOMS: atom_id res chain seq x y z
N MET A 1 16.71 19.05 -14.05
CA MET A 1 16.86 17.72 -13.43
C MET A 1 15.56 17.35 -12.73
N ALA A 2 15.08 16.12 -12.88
CA ALA A 2 13.89 15.66 -12.15
C ALA A 2 14.19 15.68 -10.65
N LYS A 3 13.31 16.26 -9.83
CA LYS A 3 13.47 16.31 -8.39
C LYS A 3 13.40 14.87 -7.84
N CYS A 4 14.48 14.39 -7.24
CA CYS A 4 14.55 13.15 -6.52
C CYS A 4 14.72 13.41 -5.02
N TYR A 5 14.37 12.44 -4.20
CA TYR A 5 14.45 12.50 -2.75
C TYR A 5 15.41 11.41 -2.25
N GLU A 6 16.29 11.75 -1.35
CA GLU A 6 17.00 10.75 -0.56
C GLU A 6 16.11 10.26 0.55
N MET A 7 16.00 8.95 0.71
CA MET A 7 15.18 8.30 1.72
C MET A 7 15.93 7.17 2.41
N THR A 8 15.66 7.02 3.69
CA THR A 8 16.24 6.00 4.54
C THR A 8 15.20 4.93 4.88
N LEU A 9 15.51 3.66 4.67
CA LEU A 9 14.71 2.55 5.19
C LEU A 9 14.78 2.54 6.72
N VAL A 10 13.64 2.77 7.38
CA VAL A 10 13.57 2.83 8.85
C VAL A 10 12.92 1.61 9.47
N ASP A 11 12.02 0.94 8.75
CA ASP A 11 11.40 -0.29 9.24
C ASP A 11 10.93 -1.21 8.12
N ARG A 12 10.74 -2.49 8.47
CA ARG A 12 10.14 -3.50 7.61
C ARG A 12 9.37 -4.53 8.44
N GLN A 13 8.22 -4.97 7.92
CA GLN A 13 7.37 -5.94 8.60
C GLN A 13 6.72 -6.89 7.60
N ARG A 14 6.52 -8.15 7.99
CA ARG A 14 5.64 -9.07 7.28
C ARG A 14 4.19 -8.74 7.61
N ILE A 15 3.36 -8.49 6.59
CA ILE A 15 1.96 -8.07 6.75
C ILE A 15 0.95 -9.10 6.22
N ALA A 16 1.41 -10.08 5.44
CA ALA A 16 0.62 -11.22 4.98
C ALA A 16 1.56 -12.33 4.48
N ARG A 17 1.03 -13.45 4.01
CA ARG A 17 1.82 -14.52 3.39
C ARG A 17 2.59 -13.94 2.18
N ASP A 18 3.92 -14.13 2.18
CA ASP A 18 4.83 -13.62 1.15
C ASP A 18 4.69 -12.12 0.85
N THR A 19 4.23 -11.33 1.80
CA THR A 19 3.98 -9.90 1.62
C THR A 19 4.61 -9.11 2.75
N MET A 20 5.37 -8.08 2.40
CA MET A 20 6.05 -7.20 3.34
C MET A 20 5.71 -5.74 3.09
N ALA A 21 5.68 -4.99 4.17
CA ALA A 21 5.69 -3.53 4.18
C ALA A 21 7.08 -3.02 4.55
N PHE A 22 7.44 -1.85 4.01
CA PHE A 22 8.69 -1.15 4.25
C PHE A 22 8.40 0.33 4.45
N TRP A 23 9.03 0.94 5.46
CA TRP A 23 8.86 2.34 5.79
C TRP A 23 10.13 3.12 5.52
N PHE A 24 9.97 4.29 4.93
CA PHE A 24 11.07 5.15 4.51
C PHE A 24 10.85 6.57 5.03
N GLU A 25 11.88 7.16 5.60
CA GLU A 25 11.92 8.56 5.98
C GLU A 25 12.68 9.37 4.94
N ALA A 26 12.18 10.56 4.62
CA ALA A 26 12.86 11.47 3.72
C ALA A 26 14.00 12.18 4.46
N ASP A 27 15.19 12.17 3.87
CA ASP A 27 16.39 12.82 4.42
C ASP A 27 16.37 14.32 4.03
N GLY A 28 15.66 15.14 4.80
CA GLY A 28 15.61 16.59 4.58
C GLY A 28 14.24 17.11 4.13
N ALA A 29 14.04 17.41 2.85
CA ALA A 29 12.77 17.98 2.35
C ALA A 29 11.60 17.03 2.48
N SER A 30 10.42 17.55 2.84
CA SER A 30 9.17 16.80 2.88
C SER A 30 8.89 16.08 1.56
N PHE A 31 8.49 14.82 1.62
CA PHE A 31 8.09 14.02 0.48
C PHE A 31 6.58 14.12 0.30
N GLU A 32 6.17 15.11 -0.47
CA GLU A 32 4.76 15.37 -0.73
C GLU A 32 4.21 14.47 -1.83
N PHE A 33 3.09 13.81 -1.57
CA PHE A 33 2.38 12.99 -2.55
C PHE A 33 0.86 13.04 -2.31
N ARG A 34 0.10 12.53 -3.27
CA ARG A 34 -1.35 12.34 -3.13
C ARG A 34 -1.63 10.85 -2.92
N ALA A 35 -2.58 10.55 -2.04
CA ALA A 35 -3.00 9.18 -1.80
C ALA A 35 -3.35 8.46 -3.12
N GLY A 36 -2.82 7.22 -3.28
CA GLY A 36 -2.94 6.42 -4.48
C GLY A 36 -1.80 6.57 -5.50
N GLN A 37 -0.89 7.54 -5.33
CA GLN A 37 0.28 7.71 -6.19
C GLN A 37 1.35 6.63 -5.95
N HIS A 38 2.33 6.59 -6.85
CA HIS A 38 3.49 5.70 -6.82
C HIS A 38 4.77 6.47 -7.08
N ALA A 39 5.92 5.86 -6.75
CA ALA A 39 7.25 6.39 -7.02
C ALA A 39 8.22 5.25 -7.39
N ASP A 40 9.34 5.60 -8.02
CA ASP A 40 10.43 4.66 -8.27
C ASP A 40 11.42 4.73 -7.10
N PHE A 41 11.77 3.58 -6.60
CA PHE A 41 12.78 3.39 -5.55
C PHE A 41 14.03 2.79 -6.16
N VAL A 42 15.17 3.43 -5.92
CA VAL A 42 16.48 3.06 -6.46
C VAL A 42 17.45 2.85 -5.31
N PHE A 43 18.11 1.72 -5.23
CA PHE A 43 19.21 1.52 -4.28
C PHE A 43 20.38 2.46 -4.61
N THR A 44 20.89 3.20 -3.62
CA THR A 44 22.06 4.07 -3.79
C THR A 44 23.37 3.29 -3.98
N ARG A 45 23.39 2.03 -3.52
CA ARG A 45 24.52 1.11 -3.67
C ARG A 45 24.11 -0.06 -4.58
N PRO A 46 24.42 -0.02 -5.89
CA PRO A 46 24.02 -1.05 -6.84
C PRO A 46 24.69 -2.41 -6.66
N CYS A 47 25.74 -2.51 -5.80
CA CYS A 47 26.43 -3.76 -5.50
C CYS A 47 25.51 -4.89 -4.97
N MET A 48 24.31 -4.54 -4.45
CA MET A 48 23.34 -5.53 -3.96
C MET A 48 22.46 -6.12 -5.07
N VAL A 49 22.31 -5.48 -6.23
CA VAL A 49 21.30 -5.86 -7.24
C VAL A 49 21.80 -5.75 -8.68
N GLY A 50 22.98 -5.20 -8.92
CA GLY A 50 23.47 -4.85 -10.26
C GLY A 50 22.78 -3.61 -10.83
N GLU A 51 23.46 -2.85 -11.69
CA GLU A 51 22.98 -1.54 -12.20
C GLU A 51 21.66 -1.61 -12.95
N SER A 52 21.43 -2.66 -13.74
CA SER A 52 20.23 -2.84 -14.55
C SER A 52 18.97 -3.21 -13.73
N HIS A 53 19.11 -3.54 -12.45
CA HIS A 53 18.03 -4.05 -11.61
C HIS A 53 17.83 -3.26 -10.31
N ASN A 54 18.49 -2.12 -10.16
CA ASN A 54 18.52 -1.34 -8.93
C ASN A 54 17.28 -0.45 -8.70
N SER A 55 16.31 -0.44 -9.63
CA SER A 55 15.10 0.38 -9.56
C SER A 55 13.83 -0.46 -9.60
N ARG A 56 12.81 -0.05 -8.85
CA ARG A 56 11.44 -0.58 -8.93
C ARG A 56 10.41 0.49 -8.56
N THR A 57 9.30 0.45 -9.29
CA THR A 57 8.12 1.27 -8.98
C THR A 57 7.26 0.60 -7.93
N PHE A 58 6.84 1.36 -6.92
CA PHE A 58 5.89 0.94 -5.90
C PHE A 58 4.80 1.97 -5.69
N SER A 59 3.57 1.49 -5.49
CA SER A 59 2.50 2.32 -4.96
C SER A 59 2.80 2.70 -3.52
N LEU A 60 2.51 3.95 -3.16
CA LEU A 60 2.62 4.45 -1.80
C LEU A 60 1.40 3.95 -1.02
N ALA A 61 1.64 3.17 0.02
CA ALA A 61 0.59 2.49 0.78
C ALA A 61 0.18 3.22 2.05
N SER A 62 1.01 4.16 2.58
CA SER A 62 0.62 5.15 3.58
C SER A 62 -0.17 6.29 2.92
N PHE A 63 -0.95 7.03 3.71
CA PHE A 63 -1.52 8.29 3.25
C PHE A 63 -0.55 9.46 3.52
N PRO A 64 -0.71 10.59 2.78
CA PRO A 64 0.20 11.72 2.92
C PRO A 64 0.13 12.33 4.32
N ARG A 65 1.25 12.36 5.02
CA ARG A 65 1.45 13.10 6.28
C ARG A 65 2.82 13.75 6.25
N ASP A 66 2.87 14.97 6.76
CA ASP A 66 4.16 15.65 6.89
C ASP A 66 5.03 14.95 7.92
N LYS A 67 6.30 14.72 7.57
CA LYS A 67 7.35 14.13 8.42
C LYS A 67 7.07 12.71 8.92
N GLU A 68 6.01 12.03 8.45
CA GLU A 68 5.81 10.61 8.77
C GLU A 68 6.48 9.71 7.72
N PRO A 69 6.94 8.51 8.12
CA PRO A 69 7.54 7.57 7.19
C PRO A 69 6.55 7.15 6.10
N VAL A 70 7.04 7.15 4.87
CA VAL A 70 6.29 6.68 3.71
C VAL A 70 6.34 5.16 3.65
N MET A 71 5.19 4.51 3.53
CA MET A 71 5.11 3.06 3.44
C MET A 71 4.89 2.60 2.00
N ILE A 72 5.63 1.57 1.60
CA ILE A 72 5.30 0.73 0.46
C ILE A 72 4.98 -0.68 0.94
N ALA A 73 4.13 -1.39 0.19
CA ALA A 73 3.84 -2.80 0.45
C ALA A 73 3.98 -3.60 -0.84
N THR A 74 4.60 -4.78 -0.74
CA THR A 74 4.86 -5.60 -1.92
C THR A 74 4.84 -7.09 -1.63
N ARG A 75 4.34 -7.87 -2.59
CA ARG A 75 4.50 -9.32 -2.57
C ARG A 75 5.94 -9.68 -2.90
N MET A 76 6.55 -10.48 -2.03
CA MET A 76 7.95 -10.89 -2.13
C MET A 76 8.11 -12.00 -3.17
N ARG A 77 8.45 -11.60 -4.40
CA ARG A 77 8.83 -12.51 -5.50
C ARG A 77 10.36 -12.59 -5.58
N LYS A 78 10.88 -13.68 -6.11
CA LYS A 78 12.33 -13.90 -6.30
C LYS A 78 12.89 -13.03 -7.44
N THR A 79 12.89 -11.69 -7.23
CA THR A 79 13.60 -10.74 -8.12
C THR A 79 14.78 -10.14 -7.36
N ALA A 80 15.86 -9.78 -8.05
CA ALA A 80 17.07 -9.23 -7.44
C ALA A 80 16.74 -8.06 -6.49
N PHE A 81 15.95 -7.08 -6.95
CA PHE A 81 15.54 -5.93 -6.14
C PHE A 81 14.80 -6.34 -4.86
N LYS A 82 13.77 -7.19 -4.96
CA LYS A 82 12.97 -7.58 -3.78
C LYS A 82 13.75 -8.48 -2.84
N SER A 83 14.66 -9.32 -3.36
CA SER A 83 15.55 -10.13 -2.52
C SER A 83 16.50 -9.25 -1.71
N ALA A 84 17.11 -8.23 -2.35
CA ALA A 84 17.93 -7.25 -1.66
C ALA A 84 17.12 -6.40 -0.66
N LEU A 85 15.94 -5.93 -1.04
CA LEU A 85 15.07 -5.15 -0.17
C LEU A 85 14.65 -5.94 1.09
N LYS A 86 14.42 -7.26 0.94
CA LYS A 86 14.06 -8.15 2.05
C LYS A 86 15.14 -8.19 3.15
N VAL A 87 16.41 -8.14 2.76
CA VAL A 87 17.56 -8.26 3.68
C VAL A 87 18.22 -6.92 3.98
N ALA A 88 17.77 -5.84 3.32
CA ALA A 88 18.32 -4.50 3.54
C ALA A 88 18.20 -4.09 5.01
N ASP A 89 19.28 -3.60 5.59
CA ASP A 89 19.30 -3.12 6.97
C ASP A 89 18.57 -1.79 7.13
N ARG A 90 18.03 -1.53 8.32
CA ARG A 90 17.59 -0.18 8.69
C ARG A 90 18.75 0.78 8.51
N GLY A 91 18.50 1.96 7.97
CA GLY A 91 19.55 2.92 7.57
C GLY A 91 19.98 2.80 6.10
N THR A 92 19.54 1.76 5.37
CA THR A 92 19.83 1.67 3.93
C THR A 92 19.22 2.84 3.17
N LYS A 93 20.05 3.51 2.34
CA LYS A 93 19.66 4.70 1.58
C LYS A 93 19.12 4.33 0.20
N PHE A 94 18.09 5.10 -0.20
CA PHE A 94 17.43 5.02 -1.49
C PHE A 94 17.33 6.40 -2.14
N ILE A 95 17.37 6.43 -3.46
CA ILE A 95 16.89 7.57 -4.24
C ILE A 95 15.47 7.24 -4.68
N VAL A 96 14.54 8.13 -4.35
CA VAL A 96 13.12 7.98 -4.68
C VAL A 96 12.70 9.08 -5.65
N SER A 97 12.06 8.71 -6.74
CA SER A 97 11.57 9.66 -7.73
C SER A 97 10.45 10.54 -7.17
N ARG A 98 10.17 11.67 -7.83
CA ARG A 98 8.95 12.42 -7.57
C ARG A 98 7.72 11.50 -7.70
N PRO A 99 6.75 11.57 -6.75
CA PRO A 99 5.51 10.83 -6.85
C PRO A 99 4.73 11.18 -8.12
N ARG A 100 4.09 10.18 -8.72
CA ARG A 100 3.29 10.33 -9.94
C ARG A 100 2.12 9.36 -9.97
N GLY A 101 1.20 9.58 -10.89
CA GLY A 101 -0.01 8.78 -11.07
C GLY A 101 -1.28 9.56 -10.79
N SER A 102 -2.34 9.17 -11.47
CA SER A 102 -3.67 9.78 -11.40
C SER A 102 -4.71 8.92 -10.67
N PHE A 103 -4.30 7.76 -10.13
CA PHE A 103 -5.19 6.89 -9.36
C PHE A 103 -5.40 7.50 -7.95
N THR A 104 -6.32 8.46 -7.87
CA THR A 104 -6.64 9.19 -6.63
C THR A 104 -8.15 9.25 -6.46
N LEU A 105 -8.63 9.50 -5.23
CA LEU A 105 -10.05 9.71 -4.99
C LEU A 105 -10.55 10.93 -5.79
N HIS A 106 -11.69 10.79 -6.44
CA HIS A 106 -12.34 11.90 -7.15
C HIS A 106 -12.87 12.95 -6.14
N ARG A 107 -13.12 14.17 -6.63
CA ARG A 107 -13.57 15.28 -5.77
C ARG A 107 -15.09 15.36 -5.61
N ASP A 108 -15.84 14.65 -6.43
CA ASP A 108 -17.30 14.67 -6.41
C ASP A 108 -17.83 13.77 -5.29
N ILE A 109 -18.22 14.38 -4.18
CA ILE A 109 -18.74 13.71 -2.99
C ILE A 109 -20.12 13.06 -3.19
N THR A 110 -20.84 13.42 -4.25
CA THR A 110 -22.16 12.85 -4.57
C THR A 110 -22.06 11.48 -5.23
N ARG A 111 -20.89 11.16 -5.77
CA ARG A 111 -20.61 9.88 -6.42
C ARG A 111 -19.90 8.93 -5.47
N PRO A 112 -20.32 7.67 -5.38
CA PRO A 112 -19.58 6.68 -4.63
C PRO A 112 -18.26 6.33 -5.34
N ALA A 113 -17.25 5.97 -4.54
CA ALA A 113 -16.02 5.38 -5.06
C ALA A 113 -16.04 3.87 -4.83
N VAL A 114 -15.88 3.10 -5.90
CA VAL A 114 -15.85 1.63 -5.87
C VAL A 114 -14.45 1.17 -6.24
N PHE A 115 -13.81 0.46 -5.32
CA PHE A 115 -12.46 -0.09 -5.50
C PHE A 115 -12.53 -1.61 -5.68
N LEU A 116 -11.82 -2.11 -6.68
CA LEU A 116 -11.64 -3.54 -6.93
C LEU A 116 -10.15 -3.87 -6.71
N ALA A 117 -9.84 -4.66 -5.70
CA ALA A 117 -8.48 -5.04 -5.35
C ALA A 117 -8.27 -6.54 -5.34
N GLY A 118 -7.13 -6.98 -5.88
CA GLY A 118 -6.64 -8.35 -5.77
C GLY A 118 -5.27 -8.40 -5.09
N GLY A 119 -5.16 -9.12 -3.97
CA GLY A 119 -3.91 -9.28 -3.24
C GLY A 119 -3.22 -7.94 -2.96
N ILE A 120 -1.93 -7.81 -3.31
CA ILE A 120 -1.14 -6.58 -3.00
C ILE A 120 -1.53 -5.35 -3.85
N GLY A 121 -2.42 -5.49 -4.84
CA GLY A 121 -3.04 -4.34 -5.51
C GLY A 121 -3.82 -3.42 -4.58
N ILE A 122 -4.07 -3.87 -3.35
CA ILE A 122 -4.66 -3.07 -2.27
C ILE A 122 -3.81 -1.86 -1.84
N ALA A 123 -2.49 -1.87 -2.06
CA ALA A 123 -1.58 -0.86 -1.53
C ALA A 123 -1.97 0.59 -1.85
N PRO A 124 -2.24 1.01 -3.10
CA PRO A 124 -2.65 2.38 -3.39
C PRO A 124 -4.06 2.68 -2.86
N ILE A 125 -4.94 1.70 -2.82
CA ILE A 125 -6.31 1.86 -2.30
C ILE A 125 -6.27 2.09 -0.79
N ARG A 126 -5.41 1.37 -0.06
CA ARG A 126 -5.19 1.60 1.37
C ARG A 126 -4.83 3.07 1.65
N SER A 127 -3.90 3.64 0.89
CA SER A 127 -3.52 5.05 1.01
C SER A 127 -4.72 5.98 0.88
N ILE A 128 -5.58 5.75 -0.12
CA ILE A 128 -6.80 6.53 -0.37
C ILE A 128 -7.81 6.37 0.77
N LEU A 129 -8.07 5.14 1.20
CA LEU A 129 -9.03 4.85 2.26
C LEU A 129 -8.59 5.43 3.61
N GLN A 130 -7.29 5.34 3.94
CA GLN A 130 -6.73 5.96 5.13
C GLN A 130 -6.89 7.48 5.11
N GLN A 131 -6.57 8.13 3.98
CA GLN A 131 -6.77 9.57 3.85
C GLN A 131 -8.24 9.93 4.06
N ALA A 132 -9.15 9.23 3.38
CA ALA A 132 -10.58 9.48 3.50
C ALA A 132 -11.10 9.34 4.94
N ALA A 133 -10.61 8.34 5.68
CA ALA A 133 -10.96 8.13 7.08
C ALA A 133 -10.40 9.23 7.99
N GLN A 134 -9.14 9.60 7.83
CA GLN A 134 -8.47 10.61 8.67
C GLN A 134 -9.00 12.03 8.44
N GLU A 135 -9.33 12.35 7.20
CA GLU A 135 -9.90 13.65 6.82
C GLU A 135 -11.45 13.68 6.94
N HIS A 136 -12.06 12.59 7.42
CA HIS A 136 -13.51 12.45 7.54
C HIS A 136 -14.25 12.79 6.24
N LEU A 137 -13.72 12.35 5.09
CA LEU A 137 -14.32 12.65 3.80
C LEU A 137 -15.71 12.01 3.68
N PRO A 138 -16.72 12.74 3.16
CA PRO A 138 -18.11 12.27 3.12
C PRO A 138 -18.42 11.27 2.01
N HIS A 139 -17.42 10.83 1.25
CA HIS A 139 -17.60 9.87 0.16
C HIS A 139 -18.13 8.53 0.64
N LYS A 140 -19.07 7.95 -0.08
CA LYS A 140 -19.41 6.53 0.07
C LYS A 140 -18.34 5.69 -0.62
N LEU A 141 -17.67 4.83 0.15
CA LEU A 141 -16.50 4.06 -0.27
C LEU A 141 -16.84 2.57 -0.20
N TYR A 142 -16.65 1.85 -1.31
CA TYR A 142 -16.84 0.41 -1.39
C TYR A 142 -15.54 -0.27 -1.81
N LEU A 143 -15.08 -1.24 -1.04
CA LEU A 143 -13.90 -2.03 -1.35
C LEU A 143 -14.27 -3.51 -1.56
N PHE A 144 -14.19 -3.98 -2.79
CA PHE A 144 -14.18 -5.40 -3.13
C PHE A 144 -12.73 -5.89 -3.07
N TYR A 145 -12.42 -6.72 -2.08
CA TYR A 145 -11.05 -7.16 -1.84
C TYR A 145 -10.93 -8.68 -1.98
N SER A 146 -10.37 -9.11 -3.11
CA SER A 146 -10.21 -10.53 -3.46
C SER A 146 -8.82 -11.05 -3.12
N ASN A 147 -8.76 -12.17 -2.43
CA ASN A 147 -7.54 -12.89 -2.11
C ASN A 147 -7.73 -14.39 -2.36
N ARG A 148 -6.62 -15.13 -2.54
CA ARG A 148 -6.70 -16.59 -2.70
C ARG A 148 -7.05 -17.27 -1.38
N GLU A 149 -6.41 -16.85 -0.31
CA GLU A 149 -6.63 -17.36 1.04
C GLU A 149 -6.63 -16.21 2.05
N VAL A 150 -7.16 -16.46 3.24
CA VAL A 150 -7.24 -15.49 4.35
C VAL A 150 -5.87 -14.90 4.67
N ASN A 151 -4.84 -15.75 4.75
CA ASN A 151 -3.46 -15.35 5.08
C ASN A 151 -2.77 -14.54 3.96
N ASP A 152 -3.39 -14.40 2.78
CA ASP A 152 -2.90 -13.55 1.70
C ASP A 152 -3.41 -12.10 1.80
N ALA A 153 -4.45 -11.87 2.63
CA ALA A 153 -5.14 -10.60 2.74
C ALA A 153 -4.37 -9.62 3.64
N ALA A 154 -3.51 -8.80 3.02
CA ALA A 154 -2.81 -7.74 3.74
C ALA A 154 -3.79 -6.67 4.24
N PHE A 155 -3.53 -6.11 5.43
CA PHE A 155 -4.29 -5.01 6.04
C PHE A 155 -5.78 -5.30 6.36
N MET A 156 -6.19 -6.58 6.44
CA MET A 156 -7.58 -6.94 6.65
C MET A 156 -8.13 -6.38 7.96
N GLU A 157 -7.43 -6.58 9.07
CA GLU A 157 -7.82 -6.06 10.39
C GLU A 157 -7.97 -4.54 10.41
N GLU A 158 -7.13 -3.84 9.65
CA GLU A 158 -7.23 -2.38 9.51
C GLU A 158 -8.51 -1.97 8.78
N PHE A 159 -8.88 -2.66 7.69
CA PHE A 159 -10.13 -2.38 6.97
C PHE A 159 -11.37 -2.76 7.75
N GLU A 160 -11.32 -3.82 8.55
CA GLU A 160 -12.39 -4.20 9.48
C GLU A 160 -12.61 -3.11 10.54
N THR A 161 -11.53 -2.64 11.13
CA THR A 161 -11.57 -1.52 12.08
C THR A 161 -12.14 -0.25 11.43
N MET A 162 -11.71 0.05 10.21
CA MET A 162 -12.20 1.21 9.45
C MET A 162 -13.71 1.08 9.16
N THR A 163 -14.20 -0.13 8.83
CA THR A 163 -15.63 -0.39 8.62
C THR A 163 -16.44 -0.13 9.89
N ALA A 164 -15.90 -0.49 11.06
CA ALA A 164 -16.56 -0.24 12.33
C ALA A 164 -16.62 1.26 12.71
N GLN A 165 -15.64 2.04 12.26
CA GLN A 165 -15.48 3.45 12.61
C GLN A 165 -16.09 4.43 11.58
N ASN A 166 -16.22 4.02 10.32
CA ASN A 166 -16.70 4.86 9.23
C ASN A 166 -17.96 4.28 8.58
N PRO A 167 -19.16 4.84 8.84
CA PRO A 167 -20.42 4.35 8.26
C PRO A 167 -20.50 4.50 6.73
N ASN A 168 -19.62 5.31 6.13
CA ASN A 168 -19.52 5.50 4.69
C ASN A 168 -18.57 4.51 4.01
N PHE A 169 -17.91 3.63 4.76
CA PHE A 169 -17.01 2.61 4.21
C PHE A 169 -17.61 1.21 4.32
N THR A 170 -17.66 0.51 3.18
CA THR A 170 -18.14 -0.88 3.09
C THR A 170 -17.03 -1.76 2.55
N LEU A 171 -16.63 -2.76 3.33
CA LEU A 171 -15.69 -3.80 2.93
C LEU A 171 -16.45 -5.04 2.44
N ILE A 172 -16.12 -5.51 1.24
CA ILE A 172 -16.65 -6.75 0.65
C ILE A 172 -15.46 -7.67 0.35
N PRO A 173 -15.00 -8.46 1.32
CA PRO A 173 -13.89 -9.37 1.12
C PRO A 173 -14.35 -10.65 0.41
N THR A 174 -13.47 -11.19 -0.44
CA THR A 174 -13.73 -12.42 -1.21
C THR A 174 -12.51 -13.33 -1.17
N ILE A 175 -12.73 -14.62 -0.93
CA ILE A 175 -11.70 -15.67 -1.01
C ILE A 175 -11.98 -16.55 -2.21
N THR A 176 -10.99 -16.73 -3.09
CA THR A 176 -11.12 -17.49 -4.35
C THR A 176 -10.42 -18.86 -4.32
N GLY A 177 -9.73 -19.22 -3.25
CA GLY A 177 -9.06 -20.50 -3.06
C GLY A 177 -10.03 -21.62 -2.62
N HIS A 178 -9.67 -22.87 -2.86
CA HIS A 178 -10.54 -24.05 -2.65
C HIS A 178 -10.72 -24.46 -1.18
N ARG A 179 -10.12 -23.78 -0.20
CA ARG A 179 -10.26 -24.12 1.24
C ARG A 179 -10.90 -22.96 2.00
N ILE A 180 -12.22 -22.89 1.91
CA ILE A 180 -13.03 -21.97 2.71
C ILE A 180 -13.40 -22.71 4.02
N MET A 181 -12.45 -22.90 4.94
CA MET A 181 -12.78 -23.55 6.22
C MET A 181 -13.02 -22.59 7.38
N ALA A 182 -12.98 -21.31 7.21
CA ALA A 182 -13.39 -20.31 8.23
C ALA A 182 -13.32 -18.88 7.67
N TRP A 183 -14.16 -18.55 6.68
CA TRP A 183 -14.26 -17.18 6.23
C TRP A 183 -15.45 -16.51 6.93
N PRO A 184 -15.23 -15.53 7.83
CA PRO A 184 -16.30 -15.00 8.68
C PRO A 184 -17.37 -14.21 7.94
N TYR A 185 -17.19 -13.96 6.64
CA TYR A 185 -18.09 -13.15 5.82
C TYR A 185 -19.06 -13.96 4.94
N GLU A 186 -19.06 -15.31 5.04
CA GLU A 186 -19.92 -16.17 4.23
C GLU A 186 -21.43 -16.07 4.50
N LYS A 187 -21.84 -15.31 5.53
CA LYS A 187 -23.24 -15.22 5.94
C LYS A 187 -23.73 -13.79 6.15
N ARG A 188 -23.66 -12.98 5.13
CA ARG A 188 -24.62 -11.88 4.99
C ARG A 188 -25.34 -12.05 3.66
N SER A 189 -26.02 -13.18 3.48
CA SER A 189 -27.13 -13.25 2.53
C SER A 189 -28.21 -12.34 3.05
N HIS A 190 -28.57 -11.39 2.25
CA HIS A 190 -29.63 -10.43 2.45
C HIS A 190 -30.92 -11.08 2.98
N GLN A 191 -31.41 -10.60 4.10
CA GLN A 191 -32.83 -10.53 4.38
C GLN A 191 -33.30 -9.11 4.03
#